data_7fc4150556added4bc1339a9b9ca4606
#
_entry.id   7fc4150556added4bc1339a9b9ca4606
#
_cell.length_a   1.000
_cell.length_b   1.000
_cell.length_c   1.000
_cell.angle_alpha   90.00
_cell.angle_beta   90.00
_cell.angle_gamma   90.00
#
_symmetry.space_group_name_H-M   'P 1'
#
loop_
_entity.id
_entity.type
_entity.pdbx_description
1 polymer ?
#
loop_
_entity_poly.entity_id
_entity_poly.type
_entity_poly.pdbx_seq_one_letter_code
_entity_poly.pdbx_strand_id
1 'polypeptide(L)'
;MTDEKIISKEEFLKRRQAFRDEGKKVVLCHGVFDLLHYGHIEHLEEAKKQGDILVVSVTAAQYVNKGPGRPYFDDRQRMSFLASLSIVDYVLLSEAVTVQEIVSFVQPDIYAKGQEYARAADDVTGNIGPEQRAVEQYGGKIYFTQGEVHSSTKLLNNFFAALPENVKEMAFSLRKKYGTADVFSEIRRRVEDFSRCKILVVGDIIVDAYVFCNVQGVTMKDATLSAFCDGEENYAGGSLAIARHLANFSPNVTLLSMMGTEYGIQDFIEEKMTGVRLELLRDENFVTPVKRRYLKQNSVRQEYTKLFSVNYLLKRGQRKRFDYSAFHQKLRDMAGNYDLVVVCDYGHGLLDEEALRILEEKAKFLAVNCQTNSANYGTNLITKYRRADCFVVDERELRLAFGQALTSRHRLLRELSEKLRAKMSWATIGADGALGRAAEDEVRIPALLLHVKDTIGAGDAFYSLAALAAATKMPLDMATLLANTAGALKTNIVGNKEAVKKIDLLKFLSTILNV
;
A
#
# COMPACT_ATOMS: atom_id res chain seq x y z
N MET A 1 -33.89 -23.39 3.27
CA MET A 1 -34.11 -22.28 4.24
C MET A 1 -32.94 -21.30 4.32
N THR A 2 -31.66 -21.71 4.49
CA THR A 2 -30.52 -20.78 4.51
C THR A 2 -30.19 -20.23 3.14
N ASP A 3 -30.22 -21.03 2.08
CA ASP A 3 -29.88 -20.59 0.72
C ASP A 3 -30.93 -19.61 0.12
N GLU A 4 -32.17 -19.63 0.57
CA GLU A 4 -33.24 -18.73 0.11
C GLU A 4 -33.06 -17.28 0.59
N LYS A 5 -32.28 -17.05 1.67
CA LYS A 5 -31.99 -15.74 2.19
C LYS A 5 -30.76 -15.10 1.50
N ILE A 6 -29.91 -15.91 0.85
CA ILE A 6 -28.71 -15.43 0.13
C ILE A 6 -29.14 -15.13 -1.30
N ILE A 7 -29.23 -13.84 -1.65
CA ILE A 7 -29.71 -13.41 -2.97
C ILE A 7 -28.74 -12.38 -3.58
N SER A 8 -28.86 -12.16 -4.90
CA SER A 8 -28.06 -11.13 -5.57
C SER A 8 -28.56 -9.71 -5.26
N LYS A 9 -27.69 -8.74 -5.48
CA LYS A 9 -28.03 -7.31 -5.34
C LYS A 9 -29.18 -6.93 -6.25
N GLU A 10 -29.15 -7.41 -7.50
CA GLU A 10 -30.16 -7.17 -8.53
C GLU A 10 -31.51 -7.80 -8.18
N GLU A 11 -31.49 -8.98 -7.59
CA GLU A 11 -32.71 -9.64 -7.13
C GLU A 11 -33.32 -8.90 -5.94
N PHE A 12 -32.50 -8.43 -5.00
CA PHE A 12 -32.99 -7.62 -3.89
C PHE A 12 -33.61 -6.30 -4.37
N LEU A 13 -32.98 -5.61 -5.33
CA LEU A 13 -33.51 -4.36 -5.88
C LEU A 13 -34.91 -4.53 -6.48
N LYS A 14 -35.17 -5.67 -7.14
CA LYS A 14 -36.54 -6.01 -7.65
C LYS A 14 -37.55 -6.15 -6.52
N ARG A 15 -37.15 -6.72 -5.37
CA ARG A 15 -38.03 -6.89 -4.20
C ARG A 15 -38.22 -5.57 -3.43
N ARG A 16 -37.31 -4.65 -3.54
CA ARG A 16 -37.33 -3.37 -2.81
C ARG A 16 -38.56 -2.54 -3.06
N GLN A 17 -39.06 -2.54 -4.32
CA GLN A 17 -40.27 -1.81 -4.66
C GLN A 17 -41.50 -2.40 -3.97
N ALA A 18 -41.64 -3.72 -3.94
CA ALA A 18 -42.72 -4.38 -3.25
C ALA A 18 -42.75 -4.07 -1.74
N PHE A 19 -41.56 -4.02 -1.10
CA PHE A 19 -41.47 -3.62 0.31
C PHE A 19 -41.93 -2.19 0.56
N ARG A 20 -41.61 -1.25 -0.39
CA ARG A 20 -42.12 0.14 -0.32
C ARG A 20 -43.65 0.19 -0.46
N ASP A 21 -44.18 -0.54 -1.41
CA ASP A 21 -45.64 -0.58 -1.65
C ASP A 21 -46.40 -1.20 -0.46
N GLU A 22 -45.77 -2.11 0.26
CA GLU A 22 -46.28 -2.70 1.51
C GLU A 22 -46.02 -1.85 2.76
N GLY A 23 -45.35 -0.70 2.61
CA GLY A 23 -44.98 0.18 3.73
C GLY A 23 -43.92 -0.40 4.69
N LYS A 24 -43.20 -1.45 4.26
CA LYS A 24 -42.16 -2.11 5.07
C LYS A 24 -40.84 -1.32 5.03
N LYS A 25 -40.26 -1.12 6.21
CA LYS A 25 -38.96 -0.47 6.38
C LYS A 25 -37.83 -1.48 6.24
N VAL A 26 -36.87 -1.15 5.40
CA VAL A 26 -35.66 -1.94 5.18
C VAL A 26 -34.50 -1.38 5.98
N VAL A 27 -33.87 -2.22 6.79
CA VAL A 27 -32.68 -1.94 7.58
C VAL A 27 -31.49 -2.64 6.95
N LEU A 28 -30.39 -1.91 6.71
CA LEU A 28 -29.12 -2.44 6.22
C LEU A 28 -28.08 -2.47 7.33
N CYS A 29 -27.46 -3.62 7.54
CA CYS A 29 -26.17 -3.75 8.22
C CYS A 29 -25.10 -4.13 7.20
N HIS A 30 -23.94 -3.50 7.24
CA HIS A 30 -22.82 -3.80 6.34
C HIS A 30 -21.54 -4.06 7.12
N GLY A 31 -20.80 -5.10 6.78
CA GLY A 31 -19.55 -5.44 7.43
C GLY A 31 -18.83 -6.64 6.84
N VAL A 32 -17.71 -7.00 7.45
CA VAL A 32 -16.94 -8.19 7.07
C VAL A 32 -17.51 -9.46 7.67
N PHE A 33 -18.02 -9.43 8.90
CA PHE A 33 -18.61 -10.56 9.63
C PHE A 33 -17.78 -11.85 9.58
N ASP A 34 -16.47 -11.71 9.80
CA ASP A 34 -15.50 -12.79 9.64
C ASP A 34 -15.67 -13.87 10.73
N LEU A 35 -15.80 -13.45 12.00
CA LEU A 35 -16.16 -14.31 13.12
C LEU A 35 -17.39 -13.72 13.81
N LEU A 36 -18.51 -14.43 13.75
CA LEU A 36 -19.70 -14.02 14.50
C LEU A 36 -19.50 -14.24 16.00
N HIS A 37 -19.84 -13.22 16.79
CA HIS A 37 -19.78 -13.23 18.24
C HIS A 37 -20.99 -12.48 18.80
N TYR A 38 -21.16 -12.53 20.12
CA TYR A 38 -22.31 -11.94 20.82
C TYR A 38 -22.60 -10.48 20.40
N GLY A 39 -21.57 -9.63 20.32
CA GLY A 39 -21.75 -8.23 19.90
C GLY A 39 -22.31 -8.06 18.47
N HIS A 40 -22.03 -9.00 17.55
CA HIS A 40 -22.70 -8.96 16.23
C HIS A 40 -24.17 -9.31 16.36
N ILE A 41 -24.53 -10.28 17.24
CA ILE A 41 -25.91 -10.66 17.45
C ILE A 41 -26.69 -9.50 18.06
N GLU A 42 -26.18 -8.86 19.12
CA GLU A 42 -26.78 -7.65 19.71
C GLU A 42 -27.00 -6.55 18.69
N HIS A 43 -25.95 -6.26 17.87
CA HIS A 43 -26.04 -5.25 16.82
C HIS A 43 -27.16 -5.57 15.82
N LEU A 44 -27.25 -6.83 15.35
CA LEU A 44 -28.26 -7.25 14.40
C LEU A 44 -29.66 -7.26 15.00
N GLU A 45 -29.81 -7.67 16.26
CA GLU A 45 -31.08 -7.62 17.00
C GLU A 45 -31.58 -6.19 17.20
N GLU A 46 -30.69 -5.28 17.56
CA GLU A 46 -31.02 -3.88 17.75
C GLU A 46 -31.36 -3.20 16.41
N ALA A 47 -30.60 -3.52 15.34
CA ALA A 47 -30.88 -3.08 13.99
C ALA A 47 -32.26 -3.57 13.50
N LYS A 48 -32.60 -4.87 13.73
CA LYS A 48 -33.88 -5.45 13.35
C LYS A 48 -35.07 -4.74 13.98
N LYS A 49 -34.94 -4.24 15.22
CA LYS A 49 -35.99 -3.47 15.90
C LYS A 49 -36.32 -2.14 15.23
N GLN A 50 -35.46 -1.65 14.33
CA GLN A 50 -35.66 -0.39 13.63
C GLN A 50 -36.51 -0.51 12.35
N GLY A 51 -36.78 -1.74 11.86
CA GLY A 51 -37.58 -1.95 10.66
C GLY A 51 -38.06 -3.38 10.48
N ASP A 52 -38.75 -3.61 9.39
CA ASP A 52 -39.44 -4.87 9.12
C ASP A 52 -38.56 -5.91 8.43
N ILE A 53 -37.63 -5.45 7.59
CA ILE A 53 -36.74 -6.30 6.79
C ILE A 53 -35.29 -5.97 7.16
N LEU A 54 -34.57 -6.95 7.69
CA LEU A 54 -33.13 -6.83 7.97
C LEU A 54 -32.32 -7.45 6.85
N VAL A 55 -31.54 -6.61 6.19
CA VAL A 55 -30.57 -6.99 5.15
C VAL A 55 -29.16 -6.87 5.72
N VAL A 56 -28.39 -7.94 5.58
CA VAL A 56 -26.97 -7.92 5.95
C VAL A 56 -26.12 -8.06 4.71
N SER A 57 -25.26 -7.08 4.45
CA SER A 57 -24.29 -7.19 3.35
C SER A 57 -22.90 -7.51 3.86
N VAL A 58 -22.25 -8.48 3.20
CA VAL A 58 -20.92 -8.98 3.53
C VAL A 58 -19.92 -8.46 2.53
N THR A 59 -18.84 -7.83 2.99
CA THR A 59 -17.73 -7.39 2.13
C THR A 59 -17.02 -8.63 1.55
N ALA A 60 -16.92 -8.75 0.22
CA ALA A 60 -16.22 -9.85 -0.43
C ALA A 60 -14.74 -9.90 -0.02
N ALA A 61 -14.19 -11.10 0.11
CA ALA A 61 -12.86 -11.35 0.68
C ALA A 61 -11.75 -10.52 0.03
N GLN A 62 -11.82 -10.34 -1.28
CA GLN A 62 -10.84 -9.53 -2.04
C GLN A 62 -10.83 -8.04 -1.67
N TYR A 63 -11.88 -7.52 -1.04
CA TYR A 63 -12.00 -6.13 -0.61
C TYR A 63 -11.83 -5.96 0.92
N VAL A 64 -11.62 -7.08 1.65
CA VAL A 64 -11.38 -7.02 3.09
C VAL A 64 -9.95 -6.59 3.38
N ASN A 65 -9.81 -5.47 4.09
CA ASN A 65 -8.52 -4.94 4.51
C ASN A 65 -8.49 -4.78 6.04
N LYS A 66 -8.44 -5.92 6.73
CA LYS A 66 -8.42 -5.99 8.22
C LYS A 66 -7.14 -6.62 8.78
N GLY A 67 -6.07 -6.68 7.98
CA GLY A 67 -4.79 -7.23 8.41
C GLY A 67 -4.50 -8.63 7.86
N PRO A 68 -3.35 -9.21 8.24
CA PRO A 68 -2.88 -10.49 7.70
C PRO A 68 -3.84 -11.64 8.04
N GLY A 69 -4.04 -12.53 7.07
CA GLY A 69 -4.90 -13.71 7.24
C GLY A 69 -6.40 -13.41 7.36
N ARG A 70 -6.84 -12.21 6.93
CA ARG A 70 -8.27 -11.82 6.98
C ARG A 70 -8.85 -11.67 5.57
N PRO A 71 -10.13 -12.07 5.33
CA PRO A 71 -10.99 -12.75 6.31
C PRO A 71 -10.53 -14.21 6.52
N TYR A 72 -10.83 -14.76 7.71
CA TYR A 72 -10.51 -16.15 8.06
C TYR A 72 -11.45 -17.14 7.37
N PHE A 73 -12.75 -16.77 7.26
CA PHE A 73 -13.77 -17.52 6.55
C PHE A 73 -14.01 -16.94 5.16
N ASP A 74 -14.23 -17.83 4.18
CA ASP A 74 -14.56 -17.42 2.82
C ASP A 74 -15.94 -16.73 2.73
N ASP A 75 -16.24 -16.14 1.57
CA ASP A 75 -17.47 -15.39 1.36
C ASP A 75 -18.72 -16.24 1.62
N ARG A 76 -18.72 -17.48 1.12
CA ARG A 76 -19.86 -18.41 1.25
C ARG A 76 -20.09 -18.79 2.71
N GLN A 77 -19.04 -19.09 3.45
CA GLN A 77 -19.12 -19.43 4.88
C GLN A 77 -19.70 -18.27 5.69
N ARG A 78 -19.18 -17.05 5.50
CA ARG A 78 -19.65 -15.85 6.21
C ARG A 78 -21.12 -15.53 5.90
N MET A 79 -21.52 -15.62 4.63
CA MET A 79 -22.90 -15.43 4.22
C MET A 79 -23.81 -16.50 4.81
N SER A 80 -23.40 -17.77 4.80
CA SER A 80 -24.18 -18.89 5.36
C SER A 80 -24.36 -18.77 6.88
N PHE A 81 -23.35 -18.31 7.61
CA PHE A 81 -23.47 -18.04 9.05
C PHE A 81 -24.54 -16.98 9.33
N LEU A 82 -24.55 -15.88 8.58
CA LEU A 82 -25.56 -14.82 8.74
C LEU A 82 -26.96 -15.29 8.32
N ALA A 83 -27.07 -16.02 7.21
CA ALA A 83 -28.33 -16.54 6.73
C ALA A 83 -28.97 -17.56 7.68
N SER A 84 -28.17 -18.24 8.53
CA SER A 84 -28.65 -19.14 9.56
C SER A 84 -29.35 -18.45 10.75
N LEU A 85 -29.11 -17.14 10.91
CA LEU A 85 -29.74 -16.36 11.97
C LEU A 85 -31.22 -16.08 11.61
N SER A 86 -32.13 -16.36 12.53
CA SER A 86 -33.57 -16.17 12.33
C SER A 86 -33.94 -14.69 12.11
N ILE A 87 -33.21 -13.78 12.74
CA ILE A 87 -33.43 -12.33 12.69
C ILE A 87 -33.03 -11.70 11.35
N VAL A 88 -32.20 -12.37 10.53
CA VAL A 88 -31.74 -11.89 9.23
C VAL A 88 -32.71 -12.35 8.15
N ASP A 89 -33.23 -11.43 7.35
CA ASP A 89 -34.15 -11.76 6.25
C ASP A 89 -33.40 -12.00 4.94
N TYR A 90 -32.37 -11.18 4.63
CA TYR A 90 -31.56 -11.32 3.41
C TYR A 90 -30.08 -11.09 3.67
N VAL A 91 -29.24 -11.80 2.91
CA VAL A 91 -27.79 -11.68 2.91
C VAL A 91 -27.31 -11.40 1.49
N LEU A 92 -26.52 -10.35 1.31
CA LEU A 92 -25.96 -9.91 0.03
C LEU A 92 -24.44 -9.89 0.06
N LEU A 93 -23.78 -10.16 -1.07
CA LEU A 93 -22.35 -9.95 -1.22
C LEU A 93 -22.09 -8.54 -1.77
N SER A 94 -21.21 -7.77 -1.10
CA SER A 94 -20.73 -6.48 -1.57
C SER A 94 -19.35 -6.64 -2.20
N GLU A 95 -19.25 -6.38 -3.49
CA GLU A 95 -18.03 -6.50 -4.30
C GLU A 95 -17.35 -5.14 -4.49
N ALA A 96 -17.43 -4.29 -3.48
CA ALA A 96 -16.84 -2.95 -3.49
C ALA A 96 -16.11 -2.65 -2.19
N VAL A 97 -15.15 -1.72 -2.27
CA VAL A 97 -14.40 -1.21 -1.10
C VAL A 97 -15.28 -0.34 -0.21
N THR A 98 -16.32 0.28 -0.78
CA THR A 98 -17.19 1.26 -0.11
C THR A 98 -18.63 0.78 -0.06
N VAL A 99 -19.38 1.25 0.94
CA VAL A 99 -20.78 0.89 1.12
C VAL A 99 -21.72 1.57 0.10
N GLN A 100 -21.26 2.62 -0.61
CA GLN A 100 -22.11 3.40 -1.52
C GLN A 100 -22.75 2.51 -2.60
N GLU A 101 -21.99 1.55 -3.13
CA GLU A 101 -22.53 0.62 -4.13
C GLU A 101 -23.69 -0.18 -3.55
N ILE A 102 -23.52 -0.86 -2.43
CA ILE A 102 -24.56 -1.68 -1.84
C ILE A 102 -25.78 -0.87 -1.39
N VAL A 103 -25.56 0.39 -0.95
CA VAL A 103 -26.65 1.32 -0.61
C VAL A 103 -27.50 1.64 -1.83
N SER A 104 -26.90 1.78 -3.03
CA SER A 104 -27.65 2.05 -4.26
C SER A 104 -28.58 0.91 -4.66
N PHE A 105 -28.23 -0.33 -4.36
CA PHE A 105 -29.08 -1.52 -4.60
C PHE A 105 -30.12 -1.73 -3.51
N VAL A 106 -29.71 -1.59 -2.23
CA VAL A 106 -30.61 -1.86 -1.10
C VAL A 106 -31.57 -0.69 -0.86
N GLN A 107 -31.13 0.55 -1.08
CA GLN A 107 -31.87 1.80 -0.81
C GLN A 107 -32.54 1.74 0.58
N PRO A 108 -31.76 1.58 1.66
CA PRO A 108 -32.29 1.32 2.99
C PRO A 108 -33.03 2.55 3.56
N ASP A 109 -34.09 2.30 4.33
CA ASP A 109 -34.72 3.34 5.15
C ASP A 109 -33.86 3.66 6.36
N ILE A 110 -33.11 2.63 6.86
CA ILE A 110 -32.19 2.77 7.98
C ILE A 110 -30.90 2.01 7.66
N TYR A 111 -29.77 2.69 7.84
CA TYR A 111 -28.46 2.08 7.81
C TYR A 111 -27.92 2.00 9.23
N ALA A 112 -27.85 0.78 9.79
CA ALA A 112 -27.41 0.54 11.15
C ALA A 112 -25.90 0.36 11.22
N LYS A 113 -25.24 1.08 12.14
CA LYS A 113 -23.81 0.99 12.44
C LYS A 113 -23.57 0.82 13.94
N GLY A 114 -22.42 0.23 14.30
CA GLY A 114 -21.98 0.15 15.69
C GLY A 114 -21.68 1.54 16.30
N GLN A 115 -21.78 1.63 17.61
CA GLN A 115 -21.58 2.87 18.38
C GLN A 115 -20.16 3.44 18.20
N GLU A 116 -19.17 2.61 17.89
CA GLU A 116 -17.79 3.01 17.63
C GLU A 116 -17.65 4.00 16.46
N TYR A 117 -18.65 4.07 15.58
CA TYR A 117 -18.70 5.01 14.45
C TYR A 117 -19.51 6.28 14.73
N ALA A 118 -20.11 6.42 15.92
CA ALA A 118 -20.98 7.56 16.24
C ALA A 118 -20.22 8.88 16.37
N ARG A 119 -18.91 8.83 16.68
CA ARG A 119 -18.04 10.00 16.74
C ARG A 119 -17.15 10.04 15.52
N ALA A 120 -17.28 11.09 14.69
CA ALA A 120 -16.44 11.28 13.50
C ALA A 120 -14.93 11.28 13.80
N ALA A 121 -14.53 11.67 15.04
CA ALA A 121 -13.16 11.63 15.52
C ALA A 121 -12.62 10.19 15.71
N ASP A 122 -13.50 9.22 15.98
CA ASP A 122 -13.15 7.82 16.23
C ASP A 122 -13.24 6.99 14.94
N ASP A 123 -13.83 7.54 13.86
CA ASP A 123 -13.89 6.88 12.55
C ASP A 123 -12.52 6.89 11.86
N VAL A 124 -11.76 5.81 12.07
CA VAL A 124 -10.46 5.58 11.40
C VAL A 124 -10.59 5.56 9.87
N THR A 125 -11.79 5.28 9.36
CA THR A 125 -12.04 5.14 7.92
C THR A 125 -12.35 6.46 7.23
N GLY A 126 -12.85 7.46 7.96
CA GLY A 126 -13.34 8.73 7.40
C GLY A 126 -14.56 8.57 6.49
N ASN A 127 -15.19 7.39 6.47
CA ASN A 127 -16.24 7.05 5.53
C ASN A 127 -17.64 7.42 6.00
N ILE A 128 -17.83 7.73 7.29
CA ILE A 128 -19.18 7.95 7.84
C ILE A 128 -19.93 9.08 7.12
N GLY A 129 -19.24 10.18 6.80
CA GLY A 129 -19.84 11.30 6.07
C GLY A 129 -20.26 10.94 4.63
N PRO A 130 -19.41 10.33 3.80
CA PRO A 130 -19.79 9.80 2.51
C PRO A 130 -20.91 8.74 2.56
N GLU A 131 -20.89 7.84 3.54
CA GLU A 131 -21.93 6.82 3.75
C GLU A 131 -23.26 7.45 4.11
N GLN A 132 -23.26 8.45 4.99
CA GLN A 132 -24.45 9.19 5.37
C GLN A 132 -25.11 9.87 4.17
N ARG A 133 -24.32 10.58 3.36
CA ARG A 133 -24.85 11.23 2.15
C ARG A 133 -25.43 10.21 1.17
N ALA A 134 -24.79 9.04 1.02
CA ALA A 134 -25.30 8.00 0.14
C ALA A 134 -26.67 7.44 0.60
N VAL A 135 -26.85 7.27 1.90
CA VAL A 135 -28.12 6.81 2.49
C VAL A 135 -29.22 7.88 2.38
N GLU A 136 -28.88 9.13 2.71
CA GLU A 136 -29.80 10.28 2.65
C GLU A 136 -30.30 10.56 1.22
N GLN A 137 -29.49 10.26 0.19
CA GLN A 137 -29.89 10.38 -1.22
C GLN A 137 -31.12 9.54 -1.56
N TYR A 138 -31.35 8.43 -0.84
CA TYR A 138 -32.51 7.54 -1.02
C TYR A 138 -33.59 7.76 0.06
N GLY A 139 -33.47 8.83 0.86
CA GLY A 139 -34.44 9.16 1.93
C GLY A 139 -34.25 8.37 3.23
N GLY A 140 -33.17 7.60 3.32
CA GLY A 140 -32.82 6.83 4.52
C GLY A 140 -32.05 7.64 5.55
N LYS A 141 -31.80 7.04 6.72
CA LYS A 141 -31.01 7.65 7.82
C LYS A 141 -30.06 6.62 8.44
N ILE A 142 -28.98 7.13 9.06
CA ILE A 142 -28.08 6.29 9.87
C ILE A 142 -28.66 6.13 11.28
N TYR A 143 -28.54 4.91 11.81
CA TYR A 143 -28.83 4.57 13.19
C TYR A 143 -27.59 3.93 13.84
N PHE A 144 -27.18 4.42 14.99
CA PHE A 144 -26.06 3.85 15.76
C PHE A 144 -26.59 2.96 16.88
N THR A 145 -26.23 1.67 16.85
CA THR A 145 -26.60 0.70 17.86
C THR A 145 -25.78 0.93 19.14
N GLN A 146 -26.37 0.61 20.31
CA GLN A 146 -25.78 0.93 21.63
C GLN A 146 -25.12 -0.28 22.32
N GLY A 147 -24.98 -1.42 21.64
CA GLY A 147 -24.35 -2.63 22.18
C GLY A 147 -22.88 -2.42 22.59
N GLU A 148 -22.39 -3.29 23.49
CA GLU A 148 -20.97 -3.27 23.88
C GLU A 148 -20.06 -3.47 22.68
N VAL A 149 -18.94 -2.70 22.64
CA VAL A 149 -17.96 -2.79 21.55
C VAL A 149 -17.12 -4.08 21.69
N HIS A 150 -17.60 -5.16 21.09
CA HIS A 150 -16.83 -6.38 20.94
C HIS A 150 -16.11 -6.40 19.58
N SER A 151 -14.80 -6.62 19.59
CA SER A 151 -14.00 -6.67 18.36
C SER A 151 -13.70 -8.12 17.95
N SER A 152 -14.27 -8.58 16.80
CA SER A 152 -13.87 -9.85 16.17
C SER A 152 -12.36 -9.90 15.94
N THR A 153 -11.73 -8.76 15.64
CA THR A 153 -10.29 -8.63 15.45
C THR A 153 -9.53 -9.02 16.71
N LYS A 154 -9.96 -8.53 17.90
CA LYS A 154 -9.34 -8.92 19.19
C LYS A 154 -9.50 -10.41 19.46
N LEU A 155 -10.68 -10.96 19.24
CA LEU A 155 -10.94 -12.39 19.46
C LEU A 155 -10.09 -13.26 18.52
N LEU A 156 -10.07 -12.93 17.21
CA LEU A 156 -9.27 -13.68 16.24
C LEU A 156 -7.78 -13.56 16.51
N ASN A 157 -7.27 -12.39 16.81
CA ASN A 157 -5.86 -12.19 17.09
C ASN A 157 -5.41 -12.89 18.38
N ASN A 158 -6.28 -12.95 19.40
CA ASN A 158 -5.96 -13.56 20.68
C ASN A 158 -6.12 -15.09 20.68
N PHE A 159 -7.11 -15.62 19.97
CA PHE A 159 -7.47 -17.04 20.08
C PHE A 159 -7.11 -17.87 18.83
N PHE A 160 -6.96 -17.27 17.66
CA PHE A 160 -6.70 -17.99 16.41
C PHE A 160 -5.30 -17.73 15.82
N ALA A 161 -4.36 -17.15 16.60
CA ALA A 161 -2.97 -16.91 16.20
C ALA A 161 -2.84 -16.22 14.82
N ALA A 162 -3.75 -15.29 14.49
CA ALA A 162 -3.75 -14.58 13.21
C ALA A 162 -2.46 -13.76 12.97
N LEU A 163 -1.72 -13.42 14.04
CA LEU A 163 -0.42 -12.77 13.97
C LEU A 163 0.69 -13.68 14.50
N PRO A 164 1.87 -13.67 13.85
CA PRO A 164 3.06 -14.34 14.37
C PRO A 164 3.42 -13.87 15.78
N GLU A 165 3.98 -14.75 16.60
CA GLU A 165 4.31 -14.44 18.00
C GLU A 165 5.27 -13.26 18.12
N ASN A 166 6.31 -13.20 17.27
CA ASN A 166 7.24 -12.07 17.23
C ASN A 166 6.58 -10.72 16.88
N VAL A 167 5.46 -10.72 16.13
CA VAL A 167 4.69 -9.50 15.85
C VAL A 167 3.88 -9.08 17.08
N LYS A 168 3.32 -10.05 17.83
CA LYS A 168 2.62 -9.77 19.10
C LYS A 168 3.58 -9.21 20.16
N GLU A 169 4.75 -9.83 20.31
CA GLU A 169 5.81 -9.36 21.22
C GLU A 169 6.25 -7.92 20.89
N MET A 170 6.45 -7.62 19.61
CA MET A 170 6.76 -6.27 19.14
C MET A 170 5.64 -5.27 19.48
N ALA A 171 4.38 -5.61 19.18
CA ALA A 171 3.24 -4.76 19.49
C ALA A 171 3.10 -4.51 21.00
N PHE A 172 3.30 -5.56 21.82
CA PHE A 172 3.31 -5.44 23.29
C PHE A 172 4.44 -4.52 23.78
N SER A 173 5.65 -4.66 23.23
CA SER A 173 6.79 -3.81 23.61
C SER A 173 6.55 -2.34 23.30
N LEU A 174 5.97 -2.04 22.13
CA LEU A 174 5.61 -0.67 21.76
C LEU A 174 4.53 -0.09 22.69
N ARG A 175 3.49 -0.86 23.01
CA ARG A 175 2.45 -0.43 23.97
C ARG A 175 3.01 -0.19 25.37
N LYS A 176 3.92 -1.04 25.82
CA LYS A 176 4.58 -0.84 27.12
C LYS A 176 5.41 0.44 27.14
N LYS A 177 6.07 0.78 26.02
CA LYS A 177 6.90 1.99 25.91
C LYS A 177 6.08 3.27 25.87
N TYR A 178 4.93 3.27 25.19
CA TYR A 178 4.15 4.48 24.90
C TYR A 178 2.78 4.55 25.61
N GLY A 179 2.37 3.47 26.32
CA GLY A 179 1.03 3.34 26.88
C GLY A 179 0.00 2.77 25.87
N THR A 180 -1.04 2.10 26.38
CA THR A 180 -1.93 1.27 25.55
C THR A 180 -2.82 2.05 24.57
N ALA A 181 -3.15 3.32 24.89
CA ALA A 181 -4.02 4.14 24.03
C ALA A 181 -3.23 5.01 23.04
N ASP A 182 -1.93 5.18 23.24
CA ASP A 182 -1.20 6.31 22.65
C ASP A 182 -0.42 5.99 21.38
N VAL A 183 0.07 4.73 21.19
CA VAL A 183 0.92 4.39 20.03
C VAL A 183 0.19 4.59 18.70
N PHE A 184 -1.00 4.02 18.56
CA PHE A 184 -1.77 4.15 17.32
C PHE A 184 -2.22 5.58 17.08
N SER A 185 -2.73 6.24 18.12
CA SER A 185 -3.17 7.64 18.05
C SER A 185 -2.03 8.58 17.70
N GLU A 186 -0.83 8.37 18.29
CA GLU A 186 0.35 9.17 17.96
C GLU A 186 0.84 8.92 16.53
N ILE A 187 0.88 7.67 16.06
CA ILE A 187 1.21 7.37 14.65
C ILE A 187 0.18 8.04 13.73
N ARG A 188 -1.12 7.91 14.00
CA ARG A 188 -2.18 8.54 13.22
C ARG A 188 -2.00 10.05 13.13
N ARG A 189 -1.80 10.72 14.26
CA ARG A 189 -1.59 12.17 14.32
C ARG A 189 -0.39 12.59 13.45
N ARG A 190 0.73 11.87 13.53
CA ARG A 190 1.93 12.16 12.74
C ARG A 190 1.73 11.90 11.24
N VAL A 191 0.95 10.89 10.89
CA VAL A 191 0.58 10.61 9.49
C VAL A 191 -0.31 11.72 8.92
N GLU A 192 -1.17 12.35 9.75
CA GLU A 192 -1.92 13.54 9.33
C GLU A 192 -1.00 14.75 9.03
N ASP A 193 0.06 14.93 9.82
CA ASP A 193 1.04 16.00 9.60
C ASP A 193 1.83 15.86 8.28
N PHE A 194 1.88 14.66 7.67
CA PHE A 194 2.51 14.45 6.36
C PHE A 194 1.90 15.32 5.26
N SER A 195 0.61 15.64 5.37
CA SER A 195 -0.11 16.49 4.41
C SER A 195 0.50 17.89 4.22
N ARG A 196 1.27 18.36 5.20
CA ARG A 196 1.93 19.68 5.18
C ARG A 196 3.29 19.64 4.50
N CYS A 197 3.89 18.46 4.32
CA CYS A 197 5.23 18.30 3.76
C CYS A 197 5.23 18.56 2.25
N LYS A 198 6.08 19.47 1.79
CA LYS A 198 6.35 19.69 0.36
C LYS A 198 7.46 18.75 -0.08
N ILE A 199 7.15 17.88 -1.03
CA ILE A 199 8.00 16.76 -1.43
C ILE A 199 8.42 16.91 -2.88
N LEU A 200 9.74 16.84 -3.12
CA LEU A 200 10.32 16.71 -4.46
C LEU A 200 10.85 15.29 -4.62
N VAL A 201 10.27 14.53 -5.54
CA VAL A 201 10.80 13.22 -5.96
C VAL A 201 11.71 13.45 -7.16
N VAL A 202 12.93 12.94 -7.10
CA VAL A 202 13.93 13.04 -8.19
C VAL A 202 14.47 11.65 -8.50
N GLY A 203 14.37 11.19 -9.73
CA GLY A 203 14.94 9.88 -10.07
C GLY A 203 14.42 9.27 -11.36
N ASP A 204 14.93 8.08 -11.66
CA ASP A 204 14.63 7.38 -12.90
C ASP A 204 13.15 6.98 -12.99
N ILE A 205 12.48 7.40 -14.05
CA ILE A 205 11.17 6.87 -14.46
C ILE A 205 11.38 5.45 -14.98
N ILE A 206 10.50 4.53 -14.59
CA ILE A 206 10.49 3.16 -15.09
C ILE A 206 9.07 2.79 -15.49
N VAL A 207 8.88 2.24 -16.68
CA VAL A 207 7.65 1.58 -17.08
C VAL A 207 7.80 0.09 -16.83
N ASP A 208 7.03 -0.47 -15.91
CA ASP A 208 6.97 -1.89 -15.64
C ASP A 208 5.88 -2.53 -16.51
N ALA A 209 6.28 -3.16 -17.63
CA ALA A 209 5.37 -3.84 -18.53
C ALA A 209 5.24 -5.32 -18.16
N TYR A 210 4.03 -5.78 -17.89
CA TYR A 210 3.71 -7.17 -17.55
C TYR A 210 2.99 -7.82 -18.70
N VAL A 211 3.61 -8.85 -19.28
CA VAL A 211 3.04 -9.66 -20.36
C VAL A 211 2.55 -10.98 -19.76
N PHE A 212 1.26 -11.15 -19.74
CA PHE A 212 0.63 -12.38 -19.23
C PHE A 212 0.65 -13.45 -20.31
N CYS A 213 1.21 -14.61 -19.97
CA CYS A 213 1.52 -15.66 -20.92
C CYS A 213 0.83 -16.98 -20.55
N ASN A 214 0.24 -17.61 -21.55
CA ASN A 214 -0.20 -19.01 -21.48
C ASN A 214 0.85 -19.89 -22.15
N VAL A 215 1.64 -20.62 -21.33
CA VAL A 215 2.75 -21.45 -21.81
C VAL A 215 2.24 -22.71 -22.47
N GLN A 216 2.59 -22.92 -23.75
CA GLN A 216 2.17 -24.07 -24.56
C GLN A 216 3.14 -25.26 -24.44
N GLY A 217 4.38 -25.01 -24.07
CA GLY A 217 5.43 -26.01 -23.98
C GLY A 217 6.74 -25.56 -24.60
N VAL A 218 7.59 -26.53 -24.95
CA VAL A 218 8.88 -26.30 -25.60
C VAL A 218 8.77 -26.71 -27.07
N THR A 219 9.26 -25.86 -27.98
CA THR A 219 9.27 -26.15 -29.39
C THR A 219 10.21 -27.33 -29.71
N MET A 220 9.82 -28.18 -30.65
CA MET A 220 10.62 -29.37 -31.00
C MET A 220 11.94 -29.06 -31.72
N LYS A 221 12.05 -27.91 -32.39
CA LYS A 221 13.25 -27.57 -33.21
C LYS A 221 14.38 -27.03 -32.34
N ASP A 222 14.11 -26.11 -31.44
CA ASP A 222 15.16 -25.32 -30.78
C ASP A 222 15.07 -25.35 -29.25
N ALA A 223 14.27 -26.25 -28.65
CA ALA A 223 14.02 -26.33 -27.21
C ALA A 223 13.63 -24.97 -26.57
N THR A 224 12.97 -24.11 -27.33
CA THR A 224 12.56 -22.75 -26.93
C THR A 224 11.16 -22.78 -26.32
N LEU A 225 10.96 -22.06 -25.23
CA LEU A 225 9.65 -21.92 -24.60
C LEU A 225 8.70 -21.17 -25.55
N SER A 226 7.53 -21.79 -25.83
CA SER A 226 6.46 -21.18 -26.62
C SER A 226 5.28 -20.80 -25.72
N ALA A 227 4.74 -19.60 -25.91
CA ALA A 227 3.60 -19.12 -25.16
C ALA A 227 2.71 -18.21 -26.00
N PHE A 228 1.39 -18.23 -25.73
CA PHE A 228 0.47 -17.20 -26.18
C PHE A 228 0.49 -16.01 -25.22
N CYS A 229 0.35 -14.80 -25.75
CA CYS A 229 0.13 -13.60 -24.97
C CYS A 229 -1.37 -13.46 -24.69
N ASP A 230 -1.76 -13.49 -23.42
CA ASP A 230 -3.14 -13.28 -22.98
C ASP A 230 -3.45 -11.80 -22.75
N GLY A 231 -2.42 -10.96 -22.61
CA GLY A 231 -2.55 -9.51 -22.43
C GLY A 231 -1.26 -8.86 -21.96
N GLU A 232 -1.22 -7.53 -22.03
CA GLU A 232 -0.13 -6.71 -21.49
C GLU A 232 -0.70 -5.57 -20.66
N GLU A 233 -0.13 -5.35 -19.46
CA GLU A 233 -0.46 -4.22 -18.60
C GLU A 233 0.81 -3.46 -18.26
N ASN A 234 0.75 -2.11 -18.33
CA ASN A 234 1.85 -1.23 -17.96
C ASN A 234 1.60 -0.59 -16.61
N TYR A 235 2.62 -0.58 -15.77
CA TYR A 235 2.57 -0.01 -14.42
C TYR A 235 3.63 1.07 -14.23
N ALA A 236 3.29 2.06 -13.42
CA ALA A 236 4.20 3.12 -13.01
C ALA A 236 5.22 2.56 -12.01
N GLY A 237 6.47 2.43 -12.42
CA GLY A 237 7.59 1.93 -11.62
C GLY A 237 8.62 3.02 -11.31
N GLY A 238 9.63 2.69 -10.53
CA GLY A 238 10.70 3.61 -10.16
C GLY A 238 10.19 4.85 -9.44
N SER A 239 10.66 6.02 -9.84
CA SER A 239 10.25 7.30 -9.25
C SER A 239 8.75 7.58 -9.36
N LEU A 240 8.07 7.05 -10.40
CA LEU A 240 6.61 7.14 -10.54
C LEU A 240 5.90 6.39 -9.41
N ALA A 241 6.32 5.17 -9.08
CA ALA A 241 5.72 4.38 -8.01
C ALA A 241 5.87 5.09 -6.66
N ILE A 242 7.07 5.58 -6.35
CA ILE A 242 7.36 6.30 -5.11
C ILE A 242 6.54 7.59 -5.02
N ALA A 243 6.45 8.38 -6.10
CA ALA A 243 5.65 9.59 -6.12
C ALA A 243 4.15 9.31 -5.89
N ARG A 244 3.60 8.22 -6.46
CA ARG A 244 2.23 7.76 -6.21
C ARG A 244 1.99 7.34 -4.76
N HIS A 245 2.95 6.63 -4.13
CA HIS A 245 2.85 6.32 -2.71
C HIS A 245 2.79 7.60 -1.87
N LEU A 246 3.70 8.54 -2.11
CA LEU A 246 3.77 9.81 -1.39
C LEU A 246 2.52 10.68 -1.57
N ALA A 247 1.94 10.69 -2.77
CA ALA A 247 0.72 11.46 -3.07
C ALA A 247 -0.52 11.01 -2.27
N ASN A 248 -0.54 9.75 -1.80
CA ASN A 248 -1.59 9.27 -0.88
C ASN A 248 -1.46 9.83 0.55
N PHE A 249 -0.33 10.47 0.88
CA PHE A 249 -0.05 11.00 2.23
C PHE A 249 0.18 12.51 2.24
N SER A 250 0.59 13.11 1.11
CA SER A 250 0.72 14.55 0.96
C SER A 250 0.18 15.01 -0.41
N PRO A 251 -0.62 16.08 -0.48
CA PRO A 251 -1.05 16.67 -1.75
C PRO A 251 0.06 17.49 -2.45
N ASN A 252 1.21 17.67 -1.79
CA ASN A 252 2.27 18.57 -2.25
C ASN A 252 3.47 17.79 -2.83
N VAL A 253 3.21 16.85 -3.73
CA VAL A 253 4.24 16.02 -4.36
C VAL A 253 4.54 16.52 -5.77
N THR A 254 5.82 16.78 -6.05
CA THR A 254 6.33 17.09 -7.39
C THR A 254 7.34 16.03 -7.79
N LEU A 255 7.25 15.53 -9.01
CA LEU A 255 8.23 14.63 -9.62
C LEU A 255 9.06 15.40 -10.65
N LEU A 256 10.37 15.47 -10.44
CA LEU A 256 11.35 15.96 -11.41
C LEU A 256 12.11 14.78 -12.02
N SER A 257 12.02 14.63 -13.33
CA SER A 257 12.73 13.56 -14.05
C SER A 257 12.99 13.93 -15.52
N MET A 258 13.69 13.05 -16.22
CA MET A 258 13.83 13.10 -17.67
C MET A 258 13.18 11.86 -18.30
N MET A 259 12.71 12.02 -19.54
CA MET A 259 12.16 10.95 -20.35
C MET A 259 12.59 11.10 -21.81
N GLY A 260 12.54 10.03 -22.54
CA GLY A 260 12.71 10.02 -24.00
C GLY A 260 11.46 10.55 -24.72
N THR A 261 11.44 10.34 -26.02
CA THR A 261 10.36 10.75 -26.91
C THR A 261 9.54 9.56 -27.43
N GLU A 262 9.65 8.41 -26.76
CA GLU A 262 8.95 7.18 -27.16
C GLU A 262 7.42 7.39 -27.12
N TYR A 263 6.76 6.89 -28.20
CA TYR A 263 5.32 7.04 -28.37
C TYR A 263 4.50 6.43 -27.22
N GLY A 264 3.50 7.17 -26.75
CA GLY A 264 2.53 6.72 -25.75
C GLY A 264 3.02 6.71 -24.29
N ILE A 265 4.33 6.90 -24.05
CA ILE A 265 4.86 6.88 -22.67
C ILE A 265 4.40 8.11 -21.88
N GLN A 266 4.33 9.27 -22.51
CA GLN A 266 3.85 10.46 -21.82
C GLN A 266 2.39 10.33 -21.42
N ASP A 267 1.52 9.95 -22.34
CA ASP A 267 0.08 9.79 -22.06
C ASP A 267 -0.14 8.79 -20.93
N PHE A 268 0.63 7.69 -20.95
CA PHE A 268 0.64 6.71 -19.86
C PHE A 268 1.04 7.34 -18.52
N ILE A 269 2.12 8.15 -18.49
CA ILE A 269 2.57 8.80 -17.25
C ILE A 269 1.51 9.77 -16.75
N GLU A 270 0.96 10.63 -17.62
CA GLU A 270 -0.07 11.60 -17.24
C GLU A 270 -1.33 10.93 -16.69
N GLU A 271 -1.78 9.82 -17.30
CA GLU A 271 -2.91 9.02 -16.83
C GLU A 271 -2.66 8.45 -15.43
N LYS A 272 -1.46 7.90 -15.18
CA LYS A 272 -1.14 7.19 -13.93
C LYS A 272 -0.73 8.10 -12.77
N MET A 273 -0.39 9.36 -13.02
CA MET A 273 0.21 10.26 -12.02
C MET A 273 -0.77 11.31 -11.47
N THR A 274 -2.04 10.97 -11.39
CA THR A 274 -3.06 11.84 -10.77
C THR A 274 -2.66 12.25 -9.35
N GLY A 275 -2.71 13.56 -9.06
CA GLY A 275 -2.33 14.12 -7.75
C GLY A 275 -0.83 14.36 -7.56
N VAL A 276 0.00 14.14 -8.58
CA VAL A 276 1.43 14.47 -8.60
C VAL A 276 1.69 15.57 -9.62
N ARG A 277 2.39 16.63 -9.22
CA ARG A 277 2.88 17.64 -10.16
C ARG A 277 4.07 17.08 -10.93
N LEU A 278 3.98 17.08 -12.26
CA LEU A 278 5.02 16.56 -13.15
C LEU A 278 5.90 17.68 -13.69
N GLU A 279 7.21 17.55 -13.52
CA GLU A 279 8.26 18.39 -14.10
C GLU A 279 9.18 17.47 -14.92
N LEU A 280 8.71 17.10 -16.13
CA LEU A 280 9.39 16.14 -17.02
C LEU A 280 10.13 16.87 -18.11
N LEU A 281 11.44 16.66 -18.16
CA LEU A 281 12.30 17.10 -19.25
C LEU A 281 12.38 16.01 -20.31
N ARG A 282 12.35 16.41 -21.58
CA ARG A 282 12.42 15.48 -22.71
C ARG A 282 13.73 15.66 -23.47
N ASP A 283 14.31 14.54 -23.85
CA ASP A 283 15.48 14.50 -24.73
C ASP A 283 15.34 13.32 -25.69
N GLU A 284 15.50 13.54 -26.99
CA GLU A 284 15.40 12.50 -28.02
C GLU A 284 16.48 11.41 -27.91
N ASN A 285 17.60 11.73 -27.26
CA ASN A 285 18.69 10.79 -27.02
C ASN A 285 18.53 10.04 -25.69
N PHE A 286 17.57 10.43 -24.83
CA PHE A 286 17.26 9.72 -23.60
C PHE A 286 16.34 8.53 -23.91
N VAL A 287 16.55 7.41 -23.24
CA VAL A 287 15.69 6.23 -23.35
C VAL A 287 14.95 6.06 -22.03
N THR A 288 13.63 6.16 -22.06
CA THR A 288 12.82 5.87 -20.88
C THR A 288 12.93 4.38 -20.53
N PRO A 289 13.39 4.01 -19.33
CA PRO A 289 13.53 2.61 -18.94
C PRO A 289 12.20 1.86 -18.97
N VAL A 290 12.12 0.77 -19.77
CA VAL A 290 11.00 -0.16 -19.78
C VAL A 290 11.49 -1.53 -19.33
N LYS A 291 10.89 -2.07 -18.29
CA LYS A 291 11.17 -3.42 -17.75
C LYS A 291 10.00 -4.33 -18.07
N ARG A 292 10.13 -5.09 -19.17
CA ARG A 292 9.08 -6.02 -19.62
C ARG A 292 9.27 -7.38 -18.96
N ARG A 293 8.26 -7.83 -18.22
CA ARG A 293 8.25 -9.10 -17.49
C ARG A 293 7.22 -10.04 -18.09
N TYR A 294 7.65 -11.23 -18.46
CA TYR A 294 6.78 -12.27 -18.97
C TYR A 294 6.39 -13.20 -17.83
N LEU A 295 5.09 -13.31 -17.58
CA LEU A 295 4.51 -13.97 -16.42
C LEU A 295 3.57 -15.09 -16.87
N LYS A 296 3.69 -16.27 -16.25
CA LYS A 296 2.70 -17.34 -16.37
C LYS A 296 1.76 -17.27 -15.18
N GLN A 297 0.45 -17.25 -15.42
CA GLN A 297 -0.54 -17.38 -14.36
C GLN A 297 -0.68 -18.84 -13.96
N ASN A 298 -0.62 -19.11 -12.67
CA ASN A 298 -0.97 -20.40 -12.11
C ASN A 298 -2.48 -20.41 -11.82
N SER A 299 -3.25 -21.16 -12.62
CA SER A 299 -4.72 -21.21 -12.53
C SER A 299 -5.26 -21.73 -11.20
N VAL A 300 -4.46 -22.54 -10.47
CA VAL A 300 -4.89 -23.16 -9.20
C VAL A 300 -4.68 -22.21 -8.00
N ARG A 301 -3.61 -21.41 -8.01
CA ARG A 301 -3.23 -20.56 -6.86
C ARG A 301 -3.41 -19.06 -7.10
N GLN A 302 -3.81 -18.65 -8.30
CA GLN A 302 -3.84 -17.23 -8.72
C GLN A 302 -2.51 -16.49 -8.50
N GLU A 303 -1.41 -17.23 -8.48
CA GLU A 303 -0.05 -16.71 -8.35
C GLU A 303 0.59 -16.56 -9.74
N TYR A 304 1.50 -15.60 -9.87
CA TYR A 304 2.24 -15.39 -11.11
C TYR A 304 3.65 -15.94 -10.98
N THR A 305 4.06 -16.78 -11.93
CA THR A 305 5.43 -17.24 -12.08
C THR A 305 6.13 -16.44 -13.15
N LYS A 306 7.22 -15.77 -12.80
CA LYS A 306 8.05 -15.03 -13.74
C LYS A 306 8.84 -16.00 -14.62
N LEU A 307 8.65 -15.91 -15.94
CA LEU A 307 9.38 -16.70 -16.93
C LEU A 307 10.76 -16.08 -17.21
N PHE A 308 10.76 -14.84 -17.67
CA PHE A 308 11.97 -14.04 -17.93
C PHE A 308 11.62 -12.56 -17.99
N SER A 309 12.62 -11.69 -18.17
CA SER A 309 12.42 -10.26 -18.38
C SER A 309 13.32 -9.72 -19.47
N VAL A 310 12.80 -8.75 -20.22
CA VAL A 310 13.54 -7.96 -21.20
C VAL A 310 13.56 -6.51 -20.73
N ASN A 311 14.76 -5.92 -20.65
CA ASN A 311 14.93 -4.54 -20.20
C ASN A 311 15.35 -3.67 -21.39
N TYR A 312 14.56 -2.63 -21.67
CA TYR A 312 14.88 -1.58 -22.62
C TYR A 312 15.50 -0.44 -21.84
N LEU A 313 16.83 -0.34 -21.92
CA LEU A 313 17.62 0.58 -21.13
C LEU A 313 18.65 1.27 -22.02
N LEU A 314 19.10 2.42 -21.58
CA LEU A 314 20.18 3.14 -22.19
C LEU A 314 21.48 2.31 -22.20
N LYS A 315 22.09 2.10 -23.35
CA LYS A 315 23.36 1.38 -23.47
C LYS A 315 24.52 2.23 -22.95
N ARG A 316 25.53 1.59 -22.32
CA ARG A 316 26.66 2.29 -21.67
C ARG A 316 27.35 3.35 -22.52
N GLY A 317 27.49 3.20 -23.83
CA GLY A 317 28.14 4.18 -24.73
C GLY A 317 27.26 5.39 -25.10
N GLN A 318 25.98 5.37 -24.82
CA GLN A 318 25.02 6.39 -25.23
C GLN A 318 24.87 7.54 -24.23
N ARG A 319 25.27 7.35 -22.95
CA ARG A 319 25.14 8.36 -21.86
C ARG A 319 25.83 9.70 -22.14
N LYS A 320 26.86 9.75 -22.97
CA LYS A 320 27.59 10.98 -23.31
C LYS A 320 26.87 11.90 -24.31
N ARG A 321 25.67 11.52 -24.78
CA ARG A 321 24.92 12.24 -25.81
C ARG A 321 23.83 13.16 -25.26
N PHE A 322 23.57 13.13 -23.94
CA PHE A 322 22.53 13.97 -23.37
C PHE A 322 23.09 15.29 -22.89
N ASP A 323 22.28 16.33 -23.02
CA ASP A 323 22.49 17.60 -22.37
C ASP A 323 21.74 17.65 -21.04
N TYR A 324 22.46 17.47 -19.94
CA TYR A 324 21.91 17.56 -18.59
C TYR A 324 21.72 19.00 -18.11
N SER A 325 22.11 20.03 -18.87
CA SER A 325 22.14 21.42 -18.42
C SER A 325 20.78 21.90 -17.91
N ALA A 326 19.73 21.61 -18.66
CA ALA A 326 18.37 21.97 -18.27
C ALA A 326 17.90 21.23 -17.01
N PHE A 327 18.25 19.95 -16.86
CA PHE A 327 17.96 19.16 -15.67
C PHE A 327 18.71 19.69 -14.44
N HIS A 328 20.01 19.94 -14.57
CA HIS A 328 20.81 20.52 -13.48
C HIS A 328 20.29 21.89 -13.07
N GLN A 329 19.94 22.76 -14.03
CA GLN A 329 19.39 24.06 -13.70
C GLN A 329 18.08 23.95 -12.94
N LYS A 330 17.16 23.12 -13.44
CA LYS A 330 15.86 22.90 -12.78
C LYS A 330 16.02 22.30 -11.39
N LEU A 331 16.96 21.37 -11.22
CA LEU A 331 17.29 20.77 -9.92
C LEU A 331 17.82 21.82 -8.92
N ARG A 332 18.72 22.72 -9.36
CA ARG A 332 19.22 23.84 -8.53
C ARG A 332 18.10 24.77 -8.08
N ASP A 333 17.18 25.08 -8.98
CA ASP A 333 16.08 26.02 -8.71
C ASP A 333 15.03 25.41 -7.77
N MET A 334 14.86 24.09 -7.79
CA MET A 334 13.79 23.41 -7.08
C MET A 334 14.22 22.81 -5.74
N ALA A 335 15.37 22.13 -5.67
CA ALA A 335 15.73 21.26 -4.54
C ALA A 335 15.68 21.96 -3.16
N GLY A 336 16.04 23.26 -3.10
CA GLY A 336 16.01 24.07 -1.88
C GLY A 336 14.62 24.54 -1.45
N ASN A 337 13.58 24.39 -2.28
CA ASN A 337 12.25 24.91 -2.03
C ASN A 337 11.30 23.88 -1.38
N TYR A 338 11.77 22.64 -1.25
CA TYR A 338 11.00 21.52 -0.69
C TYR A 338 11.49 21.16 0.71
N ASP A 339 10.58 20.65 1.53
CA ASP A 339 10.89 20.20 2.88
C ASP A 339 11.62 18.85 2.86
N LEU A 340 11.29 18.01 1.87
CA LEU A 340 11.84 16.68 1.65
C LEU A 340 12.18 16.49 0.17
N VAL A 341 13.41 16.10 -0.13
CA VAL A 341 13.84 15.61 -1.45
C VAL A 341 14.05 14.10 -1.37
N VAL A 342 13.28 13.36 -2.18
CA VAL A 342 13.27 11.89 -2.25
C VAL A 342 13.98 11.45 -3.52
N VAL A 343 15.16 10.88 -3.37
CA VAL A 343 15.99 10.41 -4.50
C VAL A 343 15.72 8.95 -4.79
N CYS A 344 15.37 8.66 -6.04
CA CYS A 344 15.06 7.32 -6.56
C CYS A 344 16.10 6.95 -7.62
N ASP A 345 17.22 6.42 -7.17
CA ASP A 345 18.39 6.15 -8.01
C ASP A 345 18.48 4.68 -8.41
N TYR A 346 17.94 4.36 -9.57
CA TYR A 346 18.00 3.01 -10.12
C TYR A 346 19.20 2.79 -11.08
N GLY A 347 20.06 3.82 -11.20
CA GLY A 347 21.27 3.75 -12.02
C GLY A 347 21.02 3.67 -13.51
N HIS A 348 19.89 4.18 -13.99
CA HIS A 348 19.54 4.17 -15.41
C HIS A 348 20.05 5.40 -16.17
N GLY A 349 20.78 6.30 -15.52
CA GLY A 349 21.56 7.34 -16.18
C GLY A 349 21.06 8.75 -15.96
N LEU A 350 19.96 8.97 -15.25
CA LEU A 350 19.46 10.31 -14.94
C LEU A 350 20.38 11.07 -13.98
N LEU A 351 20.84 10.42 -12.91
CA LEU A 351 21.63 11.06 -11.86
C LEU A 351 23.12 10.89 -12.13
N ASP A 352 23.73 11.94 -12.68
CA ASP A 352 25.18 12.08 -12.84
C ASP A 352 25.85 12.72 -11.62
N GLU A 353 27.17 12.87 -11.62
CA GLU A 353 27.93 13.41 -10.49
C GLU A 353 27.50 14.85 -10.12
N GLU A 354 27.15 15.68 -11.12
CA GLU A 354 26.70 17.05 -10.87
C GLU A 354 25.31 17.07 -10.23
N ALA A 355 24.39 16.21 -10.67
CA ALA A 355 23.08 16.08 -10.05
C ALA A 355 23.20 15.66 -8.58
N LEU A 356 24.08 14.68 -8.27
CA LEU A 356 24.35 14.27 -6.89
C LEU A 356 24.86 15.44 -6.04
N ARG A 357 25.81 16.21 -6.58
CA ARG A 357 26.36 17.39 -5.89
C ARG A 357 25.28 18.44 -5.60
N ILE A 358 24.43 18.75 -6.58
CA ILE A 358 23.33 19.71 -6.41
C ILE A 358 22.36 19.23 -5.32
N LEU A 359 21.97 17.95 -5.34
CA LEU A 359 21.07 17.35 -4.34
C LEU A 359 21.66 17.46 -2.93
N GLU A 360 22.93 17.09 -2.78
CA GLU A 360 23.65 17.14 -1.51
C GLU A 360 23.80 18.56 -0.95
N GLU A 361 24.00 19.55 -1.83
CA GLU A 361 24.18 20.95 -1.43
C GLU A 361 22.85 21.66 -1.14
N LYS A 362 21.82 21.41 -1.95
CA LYS A 362 20.60 22.21 -1.95
C LYS A 362 19.45 21.63 -1.13
N ALA A 363 19.34 20.30 -0.98
CA ALA A 363 18.24 19.69 -0.27
C ALA A 363 18.25 20.06 1.22
N LYS A 364 17.10 20.52 1.75
CA LYS A 364 16.90 20.75 3.19
C LYS A 364 16.94 19.44 3.97
N PHE A 365 16.23 18.44 3.47
CA PHE A 365 16.24 17.07 3.95
C PHE A 365 16.36 16.14 2.76
N LEU A 366 17.43 15.36 2.69
CA LEU A 366 17.75 14.46 1.58
C LEU A 366 17.51 13.01 1.99
N ALA A 367 16.49 12.38 1.40
CA ALA A 367 16.26 10.94 1.48
C ALA A 367 16.85 10.26 0.24
N VAL A 368 17.56 9.15 0.42
CA VAL A 368 18.22 8.43 -0.67
C VAL A 368 17.84 6.95 -0.67
N ASN A 369 17.38 6.46 -1.81
CA ASN A 369 17.35 5.05 -2.16
C ASN A 369 18.15 4.86 -3.45
N CYS A 370 19.23 4.08 -3.37
CA CYS A 370 20.10 3.79 -4.48
C CYS A 370 20.10 2.28 -4.72
N GLN A 371 19.34 1.86 -5.72
CA GLN A 371 19.09 0.45 -5.98
C GLN A 371 20.14 -0.18 -6.90
N THR A 372 20.58 -1.36 -6.50
CA THR A 372 21.33 -2.27 -7.35
C THR A 372 20.37 -3.23 -8.07
N ASN A 373 20.45 -3.30 -9.38
CA ASN A 373 19.63 -4.16 -10.23
C ASN A 373 20.49 -5.00 -11.18
N SER A 374 19.86 -5.88 -11.98
CA SER A 374 20.57 -6.76 -12.91
C SER A 374 21.40 -6.05 -13.98
N ALA A 375 21.06 -4.80 -14.31
CA ALA A 375 21.78 -4.03 -15.35
C ALA A 375 23.00 -3.28 -14.79
N ASN A 376 23.07 -3.07 -13.44
CA ASN A 376 24.13 -2.28 -12.81
C ASN A 376 24.71 -2.95 -11.56
N TYR A 377 24.61 -4.27 -11.47
CA TYR A 377 25.04 -5.04 -10.30
C TYR A 377 26.47 -4.67 -9.87
N GLY A 378 26.63 -4.24 -8.62
CA GLY A 378 27.91 -3.84 -8.03
C GLY A 378 28.48 -2.51 -8.52
N THR A 379 27.77 -1.77 -9.40
CA THR A 379 28.26 -0.49 -9.93
C THR A 379 27.42 0.72 -9.52
N ASN A 380 26.16 0.53 -9.13
CA ASN A 380 25.31 1.59 -8.59
C ASN A 380 25.19 1.41 -7.08
N LEU A 381 26.18 1.92 -6.35
CA LEU A 381 26.26 1.76 -4.91
C LEU A 381 25.88 3.08 -4.22
N ILE A 382 25.18 2.98 -3.08
CA ILE A 382 24.79 4.13 -2.28
C ILE A 382 26.01 4.91 -1.75
N THR A 383 27.17 4.28 -1.67
CA THR A 383 28.42 4.89 -1.24
C THR A 383 28.98 5.96 -2.18
N LYS A 384 28.38 6.18 -3.35
CA LYS A 384 28.66 7.33 -4.24
C LYS A 384 28.13 8.65 -3.68
N TYR A 385 27.12 8.60 -2.78
CA TYR A 385 26.62 9.76 -2.05
C TYR A 385 27.56 10.11 -0.89
N ARG A 386 27.74 11.41 -0.63
CA ARG A 386 28.54 11.94 0.50
C ARG A 386 27.67 12.30 1.70
N ARG A 387 26.36 12.51 1.46
CA ARG A 387 25.37 12.87 2.46
C ARG A 387 24.01 12.26 2.09
N ALA A 388 23.30 11.77 3.11
CA ALA A 388 21.87 11.51 3.08
C ALA A 388 21.31 11.71 4.48
N ASP A 389 20.28 12.56 4.67
CA ASP A 389 19.65 12.71 5.99
C ASP A 389 18.93 11.44 6.41
N CYS A 390 18.35 10.71 5.44
CA CYS A 390 17.94 9.32 5.64
C CYS A 390 18.16 8.48 4.38
N PHE A 391 18.26 7.17 4.57
CA PHE A 391 18.35 6.23 3.46
C PHE A 391 17.68 4.89 3.79
N VAL A 392 17.30 4.19 2.74
CA VAL A 392 16.82 2.81 2.79
C VAL A 392 17.61 1.99 1.79
N VAL A 393 18.10 0.82 2.22
CA VAL A 393 18.76 -0.20 1.39
C VAL A 393 18.21 -1.57 1.71
N ASP A 394 18.30 -2.51 0.79
CA ASP A 394 18.09 -3.91 1.14
C ASP A 394 19.39 -4.52 1.73
N GLU A 395 19.28 -5.70 2.38
CA GLU A 395 20.45 -6.35 3.00
C GLU A 395 21.55 -6.67 1.97
N ARG A 396 21.19 -6.99 0.72
CA ARG A 396 22.14 -7.27 -0.34
C ARG A 396 22.86 -6.01 -0.79
N GLU A 397 22.15 -4.90 -0.95
CA GLU A 397 22.73 -3.59 -1.26
C GLU A 397 23.66 -3.10 -0.16
N LEU A 398 23.25 -3.31 1.12
CA LEU A 398 24.09 -3.00 2.27
C LEU A 398 25.40 -3.78 2.25
N ARG A 399 25.37 -5.08 1.93
CA ARG A 399 26.57 -5.91 1.83
C ARG A 399 27.45 -5.50 0.64
N LEU A 400 26.85 -5.20 -0.50
CA LEU A 400 27.53 -4.73 -1.71
C LEU A 400 28.25 -3.39 -1.48
N ALA A 401 27.66 -2.48 -0.68
CA ALA A 401 28.24 -1.19 -0.36
C ALA A 401 29.66 -1.27 0.26
N PHE A 402 29.96 -2.39 0.91
CA PHE A 402 31.25 -2.64 1.57
C PHE A 402 32.03 -3.83 0.98
N GLY A 403 31.46 -4.57 0.05
CA GLY A 403 32.06 -5.82 -0.46
C GLY A 403 32.20 -6.89 0.61
N GLN A 404 31.37 -6.89 1.66
CA GLN A 404 31.49 -7.77 2.82
C GLN A 404 30.26 -8.68 2.98
N ALA A 405 30.45 -9.98 2.75
CA ALA A 405 29.39 -10.97 2.83
C ALA A 405 29.06 -11.44 4.26
N LEU A 406 30.06 -11.53 5.14
CA LEU A 406 29.95 -12.18 6.45
C LEU A 406 29.83 -11.23 7.65
N THR A 407 30.00 -9.93 7.43
CA THR A 407 29.91 -8.93 8.51
C THR A 407 28.45 -8.75 8.96
N SER A 408 28.27 -8.53 10.27
CA SER A 408 26.96 -8.27 10.86
C SER A 408 26.27 -7.07 10.17
N ARG A 409 25.01 -7.25 9.79
CA ARG A 409 24.16 -6.18 9.19
C ARG A 409 24.04 -4.94 10.10
N HIS A 410 24.03 -5.13 11.41
CA HIS A 410 24.01 -4.03 12.39
C HIS A 410 25.26 -3.15 12.25
N ARG A 411 26.44 -3.79 12.17
CA ARG A 411 27.69 -3.07 11.97
C ARG A 411 27.74 -2.35 10.61
N LEU A 412 27.34 -3.04 9.54
CA LEU A 412 27.34 -2.44 8.21
C LEU A 412 26.38 -1.23 8.11
N LEU A 413 25.17 -1.35 8.71
CA LEU A 413 24.20 -0.26 8.72
C LEU A 413 24.74 0.95 9.50
N ARG A 414 25.39 0.71 10.63
CA ARG A 414 26.05 1.76 11.41
C ARG A 414 27.15 2.46 10.61
N GLU A 415 28.10 1.70 10.04
CA GLU A 415 29.21 2.25 9.25
C GLU A 415 28.69 3.06 8.04
N LEU A 416 27.61 2.59 7.37
CA LEU A 416 27.00 3.32 6.27
C LEU A 416 26.29 4.59 6.74
N SER A 417 25.60 4.55 7.88
CA SER A 417 24.94 5.71 8.48
C SER A 417 25.95 6.81 8.84
N GLU A 418 27.07 6.43 9.44
CA GLU A 418 28.16 7.35 9.77
C GLU A 418 28.79 7.95 8.50
N LYS A 419 29.07 7.12 7.48
CA LYS A 419 29.63 7.55 6.20
C LYS A 419 28.75 8.56 5.50
N LEU A 420 27.43 8.35 5.49
CA LEU A 420 26.46 9.24 4.85
C LEU A 420 25.94 10.36 5.78
N ARG A 421 26.38 10.38 7.05
CA ARG A 421 25.91 11.33 8.08
C ARG A 421 24.39 11.29 8.26
N ALA A 422 23.82 10.08 8.20
CA ALA A 422 22.38 9.90 8.23
C ALA A 422 21.82 10.09 9.64
N LYS A 423 20.68 10.80 9.72
CA LYS A 423 19.91 10.96 10.95
C LYS A 423 19.08 9.72 11.26
N MET A 424 18.55 9.09 10.20
CA MET A 424 17.84 7.82 10.25
C MET A 424 18.23 6.94 9.05
N SER A 425 18.27 5.64 9.25
CA SER A 425 18.60 4.69 8.19
C SER A 425 17.91 3.36 8.39
N TRP A 426 17.66 2.65 7.29
CA TRP A 426 17.00 1.35 7.34
C TRP A 426 17.65 0.35 6.40
N ALA A 427 17.71 -0.90 6.87
CA ALA A 427 17.97 -2.07 6.04
C ALA A 427 16.71 -2.97 6.02
N THR A 428 16.13 -3.21 4.83
CA THR A 428 15.05 -4.19 4.66
C THR A 428 15.64 -5.59 4.51
N ILE A 429 15.03 -6.58 5.19
CA ILE A 429 15.61 -7.93 5.35
C ILE A 429 14.60 -8.99 4.84
N GLY A 430 13.77 -8.64 3.90
CA GLY A 430 12.77 -9.55 3.31
C GLY A 430 11.87 -10.19 4.38
N ALA A 431 11.87 -11.51 4.47
CA ALA A 431 11.05 -12.26 5.44
C ALA A 431 11.40 -12.01 6.92
N ASP A 432 12.56 -11.42 7.20
CA ASP A 432 12.99 -11.07 8.56
C ASP A 432 12.53 -9.65 8.98
N GLY A 433 11.87 -8.90 8.09
CA GLY A 433 11.35 -7.56 8.35
C GLY A 433 12.35 -6.44 8.05
N ALA A 434 12.56 -5.51 8.98
CA ALA A 434 13.42 -4.36 8.79
C ALA A 434 14.22 -4.02 10.06
N LEU A 435 15.45 -3.52 9.84
CA LEU A 435 16.31 -2.94 10.84
C LEU A 435 16.37 -1.43 10.63
N GLY A 436 16.01 -0.64 11.62
CA GLY A 436 16.13 0.81 11.64
C GLY A 436 17.21 1.28 12.60
N ARG A 437 17.88 2.40 12.27
CA ARG A 437 18.89 3.04 13.11
C ARG A 437 18.71 4.56 13.12
N ALA A 438 18.88 5.16 14.30
CA ALA A 438 18.97 6.62 14.50
C ALA A 438 19.96 6.90 15.62
N ALA A 439 21.03 7.60 15.33
CA ALA A 439 22.17 7.80 16.25
C ALA A 439 22.66 6.46 16.84
N GLU A 440 22.57 6.24 18.15
CA GLU A 440 22.93 4.98 18.80
C GLU A 440 21.78 4.00 18.96
N ASP A 441 20.54 4.44 18.66
CA ASP A 441 19.35 3.59 18.78
C ASP A 441 19.20 2.68 17.57
N GLU A 442 18.86 1.43 17.82
CA GLU A 442 18.50 0.45 16.80
C GLU A 442 17.15 -0.19 17.13
N VAL A 443 16.34 -0.42 16.12
CA VAL A 443 15.03 -1.07 16.23
C VAL A 443 14.89 -2.11 15.14
N ARG A 444 14.45 -3.32 15.52
CA ARG A 444 14.07 -4.37 14.58
C ARG A 444 12.56 -4.56 14.63
N ILE A 445 11.92 -4.47 13.47
CA ILE A 445 10.50 -4.79 13.29
C ILE A 445 10.42 -6.05 12.42
N PRO A 446 9.76 -7.13 12.87
CA PRO A 446 9.63 -8.37 12.10
C PRO A 446 8.76 -8.17 10.86
N ALA A 447 8.83 -9.11 9.90
CA ALA A 447 7.88 -9.12 8.79
C ALA A 447 6.45 -9.30 9.31
N LEU A 448 5.52 -8.50 8.78
CA LEU A 448 4.15 -8.39 9.30
C LEU A 448 3.16 -9.33 8.60
N LEU A 449 3.58 -9.99 7.50
CA LEU A 449 2.74 -10.87 6.70
C LEU A 449 3.35 -12.27 6.59
N LEU A 450 2.48 -13.29 6.62
CA LEU A 450 2.85 -14.70 6.40
C LEU A 450 2.74 -15.10 4.92
N HIS A 451 1.83 -14.46 4.17
CA HIS A 451 1.59 -14.73 2.76
C HIS A 451 1.85 -13.50 1.91
N VAL A 452 2.58 -13.70 0.83
CA VAL A 452 3.04 -12.64 -0.09
C VAL A 452 2.62 -13.03 -1.50
N LYS A 453 1.89 -12.14 -2.19
CA LYS A 453 1.49 -12.34 -3.60
C LYS A 453 2.59 -11.90 -4.56
N ASP A 454 3.18 -10.74 -4.31
CA ASP A 454 4.25 -10.16 -5.13
C ASP A 454 5.14 -9.26 -4.26
N THR A 455 6.45 -9.38 -4.38
CA THR A 455 7.41 -8.54 -3.64
C THR A 455 7.81 -7.26 -4.37
N ILE A 456 7.38 -7.11 -5.64
CA ILE A 456 7.75 -5.95 -6.46
C ILE A 456 7.14 -4.68 -5.90
N GLY A 457 7.98 -3.66 -5.67
CA GLY A 457 7.59 -2.36 -5.14
C GLY A 457 7.40 -2.31 -3.62
N ALA A 458 7.61 -3.41 -2.87
CA ALA A 458 7.55 -3.39 -1.41
C ALA A 458 8.63 -2.48 -0.81
N GLY A 459 9.84 -2.50 -1.36
CA GLY A 459 10.93 -1.60 -0.99
C GLY A 459 10.61 -0.13 -1.29
N ASP A 460 9.97 0.14 -2.43
CA ASP A 460 9.56 1.50 -2.83
C ASP A 460 8.49 2.06 -1.86
N ALA A 461 7.51 1.24 -1.47
CA ALA A 461 6.50 1.62 -0.47
C ALA A 461 7.11 1.84 0.91
N PHE A 462 8.02 0.96 1.34
CA PHE A 462 8.79 1.13 2.58
C PHE A 462 9.56 2.44 2.57
N TYR A 463 10.34 2.68 1.51
CA TYR A 463 11.16 3.88 1.37
C TYR A 463 10.34 5.17 1.40
N SER A 464 9.20 5.18 0.70
CA SER A 464 8.31 6.35 0.65
C SER A 464 7.88 6.79 2.06
N LEU A 465 7.44 5.83 2.89
CA LEU A 465 6.96 6.14 4.23
C LEU A 465 8.10 6.36 5.24
N ALA A 466 9.23 5.66 5.08
CA ALA A 466 10.43 5.90 5.88
C ALA A 466 10.98 7.33 5.68
N ALA A 467 11.04 7.81 4.43
CA ALA A 467 11.48 9.16 4.11
C ALA A 467 10.56 10.24 4.72
N LEU A 468 9.24 10.08 4.61
CA LEU A 468 8.27 10.99 5.24
C LEU A 468 8.39 10.99 6.77
N ALA A 469 8.46 9.81 7.38
CA ALA A 469 8.60 9.66 8.82
C ALA A 469 9.89 10.32 9.34
N ALA A 470 11.02 10.13 8.63
CA ALA A 470 12.28 10.76 8.98
C ALA A 470 12.24 12.29 8.85
N ALA A 471 11.71 12.82 7.74
CA ALA A 471 11.60 14.25 7.51
C ALA A 471 10.71 14.95 8.55
N THR A 472 9.67 14.28 9.04
CA THR A 472 8.77 14.78 10.10
C THR A 472 9.20 14.41 11.52
N LYS A 473 10.42 13.86 11.67
CA LYS A 473 11.01 13.50 12.97
C LYS A 473 10.14 12.54 13.80
N MET A 474 9.54 11.56 13.14
CA MET A 474 8.82 10.47 13.83
C MET A 474 9.84 9.63 14.62
N PRO A 475 9.51 9.14 15.85
CA PRO A 475 10.37 8.20 16.57
C PRO A 475 10.74 6.98 15.74
N LEU A 476 11.98 6.48 15.87
CA LEU A 476 12.53 5.42 15.03
C LEU A 476 11.68 4.16 14.97
N ASP A 477 11.17 3.71 16.12
CA ASP A 477 10.34 2.52 16.23
C ASP A 477 8.98 2.68 15.50
N MET A 478 8.32 3.83 15.68
CA MET A 478 7.09 4.15 14.96
C MET A 478 7.34 4.32 13.45
N ALA A 479 8.44 4.98 13.07
CA ALA A 479 8.83 5.18 11.68
C ALA A 479 9.13 3.83 10.99
N THR A 480 9.85 2.93 11.69
CA THR A 480 10.17 1.59 11.17
C THR A 480 8.92 0.73 11.04
N LEU A 481 8.01 0.76 12.03
CA LEU A 481 6.74 0.05 11.97
C LEU A 481 5.86 0.57 10.82
N LEU A 482 5.72 1.89 10.68
CA LEU A 482 4.95 2.53 9.61
C LEU A 482 5.47 2.13 8.23
N ALA A 483 6.77 2.24 8.00
CA ALA A 483 7.41 1.89 6.74
C ALA A 483 7.29 0.39 6.42
N ASN A 484 7.51 -0.47 7.43
CA ASN A 484 7.38 -1.92 7.27
C ASN A 484 5.92 -2.33 6.98
N THR A 485 4.94 -1.62 7.56
CA THR A 485 3.51 -1.80 7.26
C THR A 485 3.20 -1.44 5.81
N ALA A 486 3.75 -0.35 5.28
CA ALA A 486 3.58 0.03 3.88
C ALA A 486 4.18 -1.03 2.95
N GLY A 487 5.39 -1.51 3.23
CA GLY A 487 6.01 -2.62 2.49
C GLY A 487 5.15 -3.89 2.52
N ALA A 488 4.64 -4.27 3.68
CA ALA A 488 3.78 -5.43 3.86
C ALA A 488 2.47 -5.33 3.05
N LEU A 489 1.75 -4.20 3.13
CA LEU A 489 0.54 -3.98 2.34
C LEU A 489 0.81 -4.06 0.85
N LYS A 490 1.94 -3.52 0.39
CA LYS A 490 2.33 -3.54 -1.01
C LYS A 490 2.53 -4.96 -1.55
N THR A 491 3.00 -5.91 -0.72
CA THR A 491 3.18 -7.30 -1.15
C THR A 491 1.87 -8.03 -1.49
N ASN A 492 0.72 -7.50 -1.14
CA ASN A 492 -0.59 -8.02 -1.52
C ASN A 492 -1.12 -7.45 -2.85
N ILE A 493 -0.42 -6.47 -3.43
CA ILE A 493 -0.77 -5.81 -4.69
C ILE A 493 0.19 -6.32 -5.77
N VAL A 494 -0.35 -6.92 -6.83
CA VAL A 494 0.46 -7.41 -7.96
C VAL A 494 1.07 -6.23 -8.73
N GLY A 495 2.37 -6.27 -8.96
CA GLY A 495 3.12 -5.21 -9.61
C GLY A 495 2.89 -3.85 -8.94
N ASN A 496 3.08 -2.77 -9.69
CA ASN A 496 2.78 -1.40 -9.23
C ASN A 496 1.37 -0.93 -9.62
N LYS A 497 0.38 -1.84 -9.63
CA LYS A 497 -1.00 -1.54 -10.03
C LYS A 497 -1.61 -0.40 -9.19
N GLU A 498 -1.46 -0.49 -7.88
CA GLU A 498 -1.94 0.53 -6.94
C GLU A 498 -0.85 0.94 -5.95
N ALA A 499 -0.93 2.19 -5.50
CA ALA A 499 -0.14 2.68 -4.38
C ALA A 499 -0.82 2.36 -3.04
N VAL A 500 -0.03 2.24 -1.97
CA VAL A 500 -0.55 2.06 -0.61
C VAL A 500 -1.40 3.27 -0.21
N LYS A 501 -2.64 3.02 0.17
CA LYS A 501 -3.58 4.05 0.62
C LYS A 501 -3.41 4.32 2.11
N LYS A 502 -3.50 5.59 2.52
CA LYS A 502 -3.39 6.02 3.92
C LYS A 502 -4.37 5.29 4.83
N ILE A 503 -5.62 5.13 4.38
CA ILE A 503 -6.67 4.45 5.14
C ILE A 503 -6.33 2.97 5.40
N ASP A 504 -5.78 2.29 4.40
CA ASP A 504 -5.46 0.87 4.50
C ASP A 504 -4.28 0.65 5.45
N LEU A 505 -3.30 1.55 5.39
CA LEU A 505 -2.16 1.56 6.31
C LEU A 505 -2.61 1.76 7.75
N LEU A 506 -3.48 2.72 8.03
CA LEU A 506 -3.99 2.99 9.38
C LEU A 506 -4.84 1.83 9.91
N LYS A 507 -5.70 1.21 9.09
CA LYS A 507 -6.46 0.01 9.47
C LYS A 507 -5.55 -1.16 9.83
N PHE A 508 -4.53 -1.40 9.04
CA PHE A 508 -3.58 -2.48 9.29
C PHE A 508 -2.78 -2.26 10.58
N LEU A 509 -2.29 -1.04 10.80
CA LEU A 509 -1.63 -0.65 12.05
C LEU A 509 -2.54 -0.80 13.27
N SER A 510 -3.79 -0.37 13.17
CA SER A 510 -4.78 -0.55 14.23
C SER A 510 -4.98 -2.04 14.56
N THR A 511 -5.01 -2.91 13.54
CA THR A 511 -5.13 -4.36 13.74
C THR A 511 -3.92 -4.94 14.49
N ILE A 512 -2.70 -4.54 14.12
CA ILE A 512 -1.47 -5.03 14.76
C ILE A 512 -1.34 -4.51 16.19
N LEU A 513 -1.63 -3.24 16.41
CA LEU A 513 -1.44 -2.59 17.72
C LEU A 513 -2.57 -2.87 18.74
N ASN A 514 -3.70 -3.45 18.32
CA ASN A 514 -4.82 -3.80 19.19
C ASN A 514 -4.86 -5.30 19.56
N VAL A 515 -3.72 -5.98 19.51
CA VAL A 515 -3.58 -7.40 19.92
C VAL A 515 -3.43 -7.54 21.42
#